data_ce9c16d5fdb57d9b3377991af6270e9e
#
_entry.id   ce9c16d5fdb57d9b3377991af6270e9e
#
_cell.length_a   1.000
_cell.length_b   1.000
_cell.length_c   1.000
_cell.angle_alpha   90.00
_cell.angle_beta   90.00
_cell.angle_gamma   90.00
#
_symmetry.space_group_name_H-M   'P 1'
#
loop_
_entity.id
_entity.type
_entity.pdbx_description
1 polymer ?
#
loop_
_entity_poly.entity_id
_entity_poly.type
_entity_poly.pdbx_seq_one_letter_code
_entity_poly.pdbx_strand_id
1 'polypeptide(L)'
;MSYLHNVKKTSRNTELSYQRDLMKIMHFLQKQKVEEANEVTETALNSYILDLEKNGMSAATVSRNIASMKGFYLYLWKEGSISSDPAEKLKAPKVEKKLPEIMSVEEMERLLEQPGDRTAKGLRDSAMLEVLYAT
;
A
#
# COMPACT_ATOMS: atom_id res chain seq x y z
N MET A 1 -6.69 -12.00 -8.78
CA MET A 1 -5.25 -11.68 -8.99
C MET A 1 -4.87 -11.54 -10.46
N SER A 2 -5.36 -12.40 -11.35
CA SER A 2 -5.15 -12.31 -12.81
C SER A 2 -5.50 -10.93 -13.40
N TYR A 3 -6.55 -10.25 -12.89
CA TYR A 3 -6.92 -8.90 -13.35
C TYR A 3 -5.83 -7.86 -13.11
N LEU A 4 -5.22 -7.83 -11.93
CA LEU A 4 -4.15 -6.87 -11.62
C LEU A 4 -2.92 -7.13 -12.50
N HIS A 5 -2.59 -8.39 -12.72
CA HIS A 5 -1.47 -8.78 -13.55
C HIS A 5 -1.70 -8.48 -15.03
N ASN A 6 -2.83 -8.94 -15.58
CA ASN A 6 -3.09 -8.93 -17.01
C ASN A 6 -3.62 -7.58 -17.53
N VAL A 7 -4.43 -6.86 -16.73
CA VAL A 7 -5.09 -5.63 -17.18
C VAL A 7 -4.36 -4.39 -16.70
N LYS A 8 -3.94 -4.33 -15.43
CA LYS A 8 -3.25 -3.15 -14.87
C LYS A 8 -1.72 -3.23 -14.96
N LYS A 9 -1.14 -4.35 -15.38
CA LYS A 9 0.32 -4.56 -15.48
C LYS A 9 1.07 -4.08 -14.23
N THR A 10 0.54 -4.38 -13.06
CA THR A 10 1.12 -3.97 -11.78
C THR A 10 2.35 -4.81 -11.45
N SER A 11 3.25 -4.25 -10.65
CA SER A 11 4.42 -5.01 -10.17
C SER A 11 3.98 -6.14 -9.22
N ARG A 12 4.76 -7.22 -9.16
CA ARG A 12 4.53 -8.34 -8.23
C ARG A 12 4.39 -7.89 -6.78
N ASN A 13 5.16 -6.88 -6.36
CA ASN A 13 5.07 -6.34 -5.00
C ASN A 13 3.74 -5.63 -4.74
N THR A 14 3.20 -4.92 -5.73
CA THR A 14 1.88 -4.30 -5.65
C THR A 14 0.79 -5.36 -5.54
N GLU A 15 0.86 -6.42 -6.34
CA GLU A 15 -0.10 -7.54 -6.31
C GLU A 15 -0.11 -8.22 -4.93
N LEU A 16 1.07 -8.54 -4.38
CA LEU A 16 1.20 -9.15 -3.06
C LEU A 16 0.67 -8.22 -1.95
N SER A 17 0.89 -6.91 -2.07
CA SER A 17 0.39 -5.94 -1.10
C SER A 17 -1.14 -5.86 -1.14
N TYR A 18 -1.73 -5.80 -2.32
CA TYR A 18 -3.18 -5.79 -2.50
C TYR A 18 -3.81 -7.11 -2.03
N GLN A 19 -3.17 -8.24 -2.31
CA GLN A 19 -3.63 -9.53 -1.80
C GLN A 19 -3.70 -9.55 -0.27
N ARG A 20 -2.65 -9.07 0.40
CA ARG A 20 -2.63 -9.00 1.87
C ARG A 20 -3.71 -8.07 2.41
N ASP A 21 -3.93 -6.92 1.76
CA ASP A 21 -4.96 -5.97 2.15
C ASP A 21 -6.36 -6.58 1.99
N LEU A 22 -6.63 -7.27 0.87
CA LEU A 22 -7.90 -7.95 0.63
C LEU A 22 -8.15 -9.12 1.60
N MET A 23 -7.13 -9.87 1.97
CA MET A 23 -7.26 -10.93 2.97
C MET A 23 -7.63 -10.36 4.34
N LYS A 24 -7.07 -9.22 4.73
CA LYS A 24 -7.40 -8.57 6.01
C LYS A 24 -8.86 -8.11 6.05
N ILE A 25 -9.35 -7.48 4.98
CA ILE A 25 -10.75 -7.05 4.94
C ILE A 25 -11.71 -8.22 4.90
N MET A 26 -11.41 -9.30 4.15
CA MET A 26 -12.21 -10.51 4.15
C MET A 26 -12.35 -11.08 5.58
N HIS A 27 -11.24 -11.17 6.31
CA HIS A 27 -11.26 -11.64 7.69
C HIS A 27 -12.09 -10.72 8.63
N PHE A 28 -12.01 -9.40 8.41
CA PHE A 28 -12.83 -8.44 9.16
C PHE A 28 -14.32 -8.62 8.86
N LEU A 29 -14.71 -8.75 7.60
CA LEU A 29 -16.09 -8.95 7.16
C LEU A 29 -16.67 -10.27 7.70
N GLN A 30 -15.88 -11.36 7.67
CA GLN A 30 -16.28 -12.65 8.25
C GLN A 30 -16.59 -12.54 9.74
N LYS A 31 -15.84 -11.75 10.52
CA LYS A 31 -16.15 -11.49 11.93
C LYS A 31 -17.50 -10.75 12.11
N GLN A 32 -17.91 -9.98 11.11
CA GLN A 32 -19.21 -9.30 11.09
C GLN A 32 -20.33 -10.17 10.49
N LYS A 33 -20.05 -11.46 10.21
CA LYS A 33 -20.99 -12.42 9.60
C LYS A 33 -21.45 -12.01 8.19
N VAL A 34 -20.62 -11.27 7.47
CA VAL A 34 -20.81 -10.96 6.04
C VAL A 34 -20.02 -12.00 5.25
N GLU A 35 -20.70 -12.90 4.57
CA GLU A 35 -20.09 -14.04 3.88
C GLU A 35 -20.08 -13.86 2.36
N GLU A 36 -21.05 -13.14 1.81
CA GLU A 36 -21.17 -12.92 0.37
C GLU A 36 -20.74 -11.50 -0.04
N ALA A 37 -20.11 -11.39 -1.22
CA ALA A 37 -19.67 -10.12 -1.77
C ALA A 37 -20.83 -9.15 -2.04
N ASN A 38 -22.03 -9.65 -2.34
CA ASN A 38 -23.25 -8.86 -2.55
C ASN A 38 -23.81 -8.25 -1.25
N GLU A 39 -23.48 -8.80 -0.10
CA GLU A 39 -23.93 -8.33 1.21
C GLU A 39 -23.04 -7.21 1.75
N VAL A 40 -21.90 -6.99 1.14
CA VAL A 40 -20.96 -5.96 1.57
C VAL A 40 -21.52 -4.58 1.27
N THR A 41 -21.66 -3.78 2.33
CA THR A 41 -22.17 -2.41 2.24
C THR A 41 -21.05 -1.38 2.38
N GLU A 42 -21.28 -0.16 1.88
CA GLU A 42 -20.38 0.98 2.12
C GLU A 42 -20.11 1.20 3.61
N THR A 43 -21.14 0.99 4.47
CA THR A 43 -21.01 1.11 5.93
C THR A 43 -20.05 0.08 6.51
N ALA A 44 -20.09 -1.18 6.04
CA ALA A 44 -19.18 -2.23 6.49
C ALA A 44 -17.72 -1.90 6.09
N LEU A 45 -17.51 -1.38 4.87
CA LEU A 45 -16.18 -0.95 4.42
C LEU A 45 -15.66 0.26 5.20
N ASN A 46 -16.52 1.25 5.50
CA ASN A 46 -16.16 2.39 6.35
C ASN A 46 -15.84 1.94 7.79
N SER A 47 -16.54 0.95 8.34
CA SER A 47 -16.23 0.38 9.64
C SER A 47 -14.85 -0.27 9.67
N TYR A 48 -14.44 -0.94 8.58
CA TYR A 48 -13.08 -1.47 8.44
C TYR A 48 -12.03 -0.36 8.38
N ILE A 49 -12.29 0.72 7.66
CA ILE A 49 -11.37 1.88 7.59
C ILE A 49 -11.18 2.47 8.99
N LEU A 50 -12.26 2.67 9.74
CA LEU A 50 -12.19 3.14 11.12
C LEU A 50 -11.43 2.17 12.05
N ASP A 51 -11.54 0.87 11.83
CA ASP A 51 -10.77 -0.13 12.57
C ASP A 51 -9.26 -0.01 12.27
N LEU A 52 -8.88 0.19 11.01
CA LEU A 52 -7.49 0.44 10.65
C LEU A 52 -6.92 1.70 11.32
N GLU A 53 -7.69 2.79 11.35
CA GLU A 53 -7.30 4.05 12.00
C GLU A 53 -7.17 3.89 13.52
N LYS A 54 -8.11 3.21 14.17
CA LYS A 54 -8.07 2.90 15.61
C LYS A 54 -6.87 2.03 15.99
N ASN A 55 -6.44 1.14 15.09
CA ASN A 55 -5.25 0.32 15.27
C ASN A 55 -3.94 1.07 14.93
N GLY A 56 -3.98 2.38 14.72
CA GLY A 56 -2.80 3.22 14.51
C GLY A 56 -2.14 3.05 13.14
N MET A 57 -2.86 2.55 12.15
CA MET A 57 -2.31 2.43 10.79
C MET A 57 -2.06 3.81 10.17
N SER A 58 -0.93 3.96 9.49
CA SER A 58 -0.59 5.23 8.82
C SER A 58 -1.60 5.58 7.71
N ALA A 59 -1.81 6.88 7.46
CA ALA A 59 -2.68 7.36 6.38
C ALA A 59 -2.33 6.76 5.01
N ALA A 60 -1.04 6.52 4.75
CA ALA A 60 -0.58 5.85 3.52
C ALA A 60 -1.06 4.39 3.46
N THR A 61 -1.02 3.66 4.58
CA THR A 61 -1.52 2.28 4.68
C THR A 61 -3.03 2.23 4.49
N VAL A 62 -3.78 3.14 5.12
CA VAL A 62 -5.24 3.25 4.97
C VAL A 62 -5.60 3.58 3.52
N SER A 63 -4.93 4.56 2.91
CA SER A 63 -5.14 4.93 1.49
C SER A 63 -4.88 3.76 0.54
N ARG A 64 -3.83 2.95 0.78
CA ARG A 64 -3.54 1.77 -0.03
C ARG A 64 -4.63 0.70 0.14
N ASN A 65 -5.12 0.46 1.35
CA ASN A 65 -6.24 -0.46 1.60
C ASN A 65 -7.50 -0.01 0.85
N ILE A 66 -7.82 1.28 0.86
CA ILE A 66 -8.96 1.83 0.11
C ILE A 66 -8.76 1.63 -1.40
N ALA A 67 -7.56 1.86 -1.92
CA ALA A 67 -7.25 1.63 -3.33
C ALA A 67 -7.41 0.14 -3.74
N SER A 68 -6.98 -0.80 -2.88
CA SER A 68 -7.15 -2.23 -3.12
C SER A 68 -8.63 -2.64 -3.11
N MET A 69 -9.43 -2.12 -2.16
CA MET A 69 -10.88 -2.35 -2.09
C MET A 69 -11.58 -1.82 -3.34
N LYS A 70 -11.33 -0.56 -3.71
CA LYS A 70 -11.91 0.05 -4.93
C LYS A 70 -11.57 -0.77 -6.18
N GLY A 71 -10.33 -1.19 -6.32
CA GLY A 71 -9.92 -2.02 -7.46
C GLY A 71 -10.63 -3.37 -7.50
N PHE A 72 -10.82 -3.99 -6.36
CA PHE A 72 -11.46 -5.31 -6.22
C PHE A 72 -12.98 -5.24 -6.47
N TYR A 73 -13.70 -4.33 -5.81
CA TYR A 73 -15.15 -4.23 -5.96
C TYR A 73 -15.55 -3.68 -7.34
N LEU A 74 -14.79 -2.75 -7.90
CA LEU A 74 -14.99 -2.31 -9.29
C LEU A 74 -14.83 -3.48 -10.28
N TYR A 75 -13.87 -4.39 -10.05
CA TYR A 75 -13.70 -5.58 -10.86
C TYR A 75 -14.91 -6.52 -10.76
N LEU A 76 -15.38 -6.83 -9.54
CA LEU A 76 -16.53 -7.68 -9.31
C LEU A 76 -17.82 -7.11 -9.94
N TRP A 77 -17.99 -5.79 -9.84
CA TRP A 77 -19.12 -5.11 -10.47
C TRP A 77 -19.07 -5.20 -12.00
N LYS A 78 -17.92 -4.98 -12.60
CA LYS A 78 -17.73 -5.11 -14.06
C LYS A 78 -17.93 -6.53 -14.58
N GLU A 79 -17.57 -7.52 -13.79
CA GLU A 79 -17.81 -8.94 -14.10
C GLU A 79 -19.27 -9.37 -13.85
N GLY A 80 -20.11 -8.47 -13.32
CA GLY A 80 -21.50 -8.78 -12.99
C GLY A 80 -21.68 -9.69 -11.78
N SER A 81 -20.62 -9.87 -10.98
CA SER A 81 -20.66 -10.71 -9.77
C SER A 81 -21.37 -10.02 -8.60
N ILE A 82 -21.46 -8.68 -8.62
CA ILE A 82 -22.20 -7.86 -7.65
C ILE A 82 -23.07 -6.85 -8.39
N SER A 83 -24.21 -6.49 -7.77
CA SER A 83 -25.19 -5.56 -8.37
C SER A 83 -24.78 -4.10 -8.31
N SER A 84 -23.95 -3.72 -7.33
CA SER A 84 -23.45 -2.35 -7.14
C SER A 84 -22.05 -2.36 -6.54
N ASP A 85 -21.28 -1.30 -6.75
CA ASP A 85 -19.93 -1.16 -6.17
C ASP A 85 -20.02 -0.49 -4.79
N PRO A 86 -19.82 -1.21 -3.67
CA PRO A 86 -19.89 -0.64 -2.32
C PRO A 86 -18.69 0.24 -1.99
N ALA A 87 -17.62 0.18 -2.79
CA ALA A 87 -16.38 0.94 -2.56
C ALA A 87 -16.33 2.25 -3.36
N GLU A 88 -17.29 2.55 -4.23
CA GLU A 88 -17.28 3.71 -5.12
C GLU A 88 -17.06 5.02 -4.37
N LYS A 89 -17.80 5.24 -3.28
CA LYS A 89 -17.82 6.50 -2.51
C LYS A 89 -16.76 6.59 -1.42
N LEU A 90 -15.97 5.54 -1.19
CA LEU A 90 -14.92 5.56 -0.16
C LEU A 90 -13.93 6.71 -0.44
N LYS A 91 -13.57 7.45 0.60
CA LYS A 91 -12.60 8.54 0.52
C LYS A 91 -11.33 8.17 1.23
N ALA A 92 -10.20 8.29 0.55
CA ALA A 92 -8.89 8.11 1.17
C ALA A 92 -8.55 9.32 2.04
N PRO A 93 -7.92 9.12 3.22
CA PRO A 93 -7.40 10.20 4.02
C PRO A 93 -6.32 10.97 3.24
N LYS A 94 -6.20 12.27 3.49
CA LYS A 94 -5.09 13.06 2.94
C LYS A 94 -3.79 12.57 3.56
N VAL A 95 -2.89 12.08 2.71
CA VAL A 95 -1.53 11.78 3.11
C VAL A 95 -0.75 13.09 3.09
N GLU A 96 -0.37 13.59 4.26
CA GLU A 96 0.52 14.74 4.33
C GLU A 96 1.89 14.34 3.76
N LYS A 97 2.28 15.03 2.70
CA LYS A 97 3.64 14.92 2.18
C LYS A 97 4.56 15.68 3.14
N LYS A 98 5.25 14.95 4.01
CA LYS A 98 6.36 15.54 4.74
C LYS A 98 7.44 15.93 3.73
N LEU A 99 7.94 17.16 3.87
CA LEU A 99 9.12 17.56 3.12
C LEU A 99 10.27 16.64 3.53
N PRO A 100 11.13 16.24 2.59
CA PRO A 100 12.34 15.49 2.93
C PRO A 100 13.18 16.28 3.94
N GLU A 101 13.69 15.60 4.93
CA GLU A 101 14.70 16.20 5.81
C GLU A 101 15.97 16.40 5.00
N ILE A 102 16.53 17.61 5.08
CA ILE A 102 17.75 17.97 4.37
C ILE A 102 18.92 17.62 5.29
N MET A 103 19.85 16.83 4.81
CA MET A 103 21.11 16.53 5.49
C MET A 103 22.09 17.72 5.31
N SER A 104 22.87 18.03 6.34
CA SER A 104 24.00 18.95 6.18
C SER A 104 25.13 18.28 5.34
N VAL A 105 26.05 19.10 4.87
CA VAL A 105 27.22 18.59 4.12
C VAL A 105 28.02 17.62 4.99
N GLU A 106 28.23 17.94 6.26
CA GLU A 106 28.97 17.11 7.22
C GLU A 106 28.26 15.77 7.50
N GLU A 107 26.92 15.77 7.56
CA GLU A 107 26.14 14.54 7.72
C GLU A 107 26.22 13.67 6.46
N MET A 108 26.21 14.29 5.30
CA MET A 108 26.35 13.60 4.02
C MET A 108 27.74 12.97 3.88
N GLU A 109 28.81 13.70 4.19
CA GLU A 109 30.16 13.16 4.19
C GLU A 109 30.30 11.96 5.14
N ARG A 110 29.78 12.06 6.36
CA ARG A 110 29.75 10.94 7.30
C ARG A 110 28.96 9.75 6.77
N LEU A 111 27.86 9.97 6.05
CA LEU A 111 27.08 8.89 5.45
C LEU A 111 27.88 8.18 4.35
N LEU A 112 28.57 8.93 3.49
CA LEU A 112 29.39 8.38 2.40
C LEU A 112 30.58 7.56 2.92
N GLU A 113 31.14 7.92 4.07
CA GLU A 113 32.26 7.22 4.73
C GLU A 113 31.84 5.95 5.48
N GLN A 114 30.53 5.74 5.78
CA GLN A 114 30.07 4.59 6.57
C GLN A 114 30.34 3.23 5.94
N PRO A 115 30.17 3.01 4.63
CA PRO A 115 30.46 1.73 4.03
C PRO A 115 31.98 1.49 4.04
N GLY A 116 32.42 0.43 4.72
CA GLY A 116 33.84 0.05 4.69
C GLY A 116 34.25 -0.52 3.34
N ASP A 117 35.50 -0.28 2.94
CA ASP A 117 36.10 -0.74 1.70
C ASP A 117 36.62 -2.20 1.75
N ARG A 118 36.58 -2.83 2.92
CA ARG A 118 37.16 -4.15 3.19
C ARG A 118 36.32 -5.35 2.80
N THR A 119 35.06 -5.14 2.41
CA THR A 119 34.14 -6.22 2.04
C THR A 119 33.45 -5.92 0.72
N ALA A 120 33.11 -6.96 -0.05
CA ALA A 120 32.34 -6.81 -1.29
C ALA A 120 31.00 -6.06 -1.07
N LYS A 121 30.36 -6.25 0.09
CA LYS A 121 29.16 -5.51 0.47
C LYS A 121 29.46 -4.03 0.69
N GLY A 122 30.51 -3.71 1.42
CA GLY A 122 30.93 -2.34 1.68
C GLY A 122 31.26 -1.58 0.39
N LEU A 123 32.05 -2.19 -0.50
CA LEU A 123 32.37 -1.61 -1.82
C LEU A 123 31.10 -1.35 -2.64
N ARG A 124 30.16 -2.28 -2.66
CA ARG A 124 28.90 -2.11 -3.36
C ARG A 124 28.08 -0.97 -2.76
N ASP A 125 27.95 -0.91 -1.44
CA ASP A 125 27.15 0.08 -0.73
C ASP A 125 27.79 1.49 -0.90
N SER A 126 29.13 1.61 -0.87
CA SER A 126 29.87 2.85 -1.17
C SER A 126 29.60 3.32 -2.60
N ALA A 127 29.73 2.44 -3.58
CA ALA A 127 29.45 2.78 -4.99
C ALA A 127 28.00 3.24 -5.21
N MET A 128 27.03 2.63 -4.51
CA MET A 128 25.62 3.05 -4.58
C MET A 128 25.42 4.45 -4.01
N LEU A 129 26.02 4.76 -2.84
CA LEU A 129 25.92 6.08 -2.22
C LEU A 129 26.60 7.17 -3.06
N GLU A 130 27.77 6.88 -3.61
CA GLU A 130 28.49 7.80 -4.50
C GLU A 130 27.66 8.15 -5.74
N VAL A 131 27.06 7.13 -6.39
CA VAL A 131 26.19 7.36 -7.55
C VAL A 131 24.97 8.20 -7.18
N LEU A 132 24.34 7.93 -6.04
CA LEU A 132 23.16 8.69 -5.57
C LEU A 132 23.53 10.14 -5.24
N TYR A 133 24.73 10.39 -4.72
CA TYR A 133 25.19 11.73 -4.40
C TYR A 133 25.57 12.54 -5.65
N ALA A 134 26.10 11.86 -6.68
CA ALA A 134 26.54 12.49 -7.93
C ALA A 134 25.40 12.78 -8.93
N THR A 135 24.17 12.26 -8.71
CA THR A 135 23.00 12.44 -9.59
C THR A 135 21.98 13.38 -9.02
#